data_354f45c2a23b62ac4dad37db5307cbe9
#
_entry.id   354f45c2a23b62ac4dad37db5307cbe9
#
_cell.length_a   1.000
_cell.length_b   1.000
_cell.length_c   1.000
_cell.angle_alpha   90.00
_cell.angle_beta   90.00
_cell.angle_gamma   90.00
#
_symmetry.space_group_name_H-M   'P 1'
#
loop_
_entity.id
_entity.type
_entity.pdbx_description
1 polymer ?
#
loop_
_entity_poly.entity_id
_entity_poly.type
_entity_poly.pdbx_seq_one_letter_code
_entity_poly.pdbx_strand_id
1 'polypeptide(L)'
;MDKSENIVYMRVLIAFDNGDEEAPSVTKIAQQLGVTKYVVSRAVSRFAEIGYINRENVRRPFLTGDGRRAVKNYKEKIEIARYVYLMTGREVSEDVVFKAAMSYDDEDPVYKSFKSSYELYKIISMFKGSGGFSGRDFSIKVGNARIRADFKMTKVGDIKNCQSIRDTISMAQNGFEKPCEIVVINGEGSLLLRPVEMKHLSMLDKTEKKGHAVNLCYFKDNRFKNADFDGECYYIPLSCVQFTCKDNGIRSEINGEILLQMMCSAGKIHMPVSVAMMNVTISNNALI
;
A
#
# COMPACT_ATOMS: atom_id res chain seq x y z
N MET A 1 -8.38 -33.87 -8.49
CA MET A 1 -9.25 -33.47 -7.36
C MET A 1 -10.21 -32.41 -7.88
N ASP A 2 -11.52 -32.56 -7.64
CA ASP A 2 -12.50 -31.60 -8.12
C ASP A 2 -12.32 -30.26 -7.38
N LYS A 3 -12.52 -29.13 -8.08
CA LYS A 3 -12.37 -27.79 -7.51
C LYS A 3 -13.29 -27.55 -6.32
N SER A 4 -14.43 -28.24 -6.25
CA SER A 4 -15.36 -28.16 -5.11
C SER A 4 -14.83 -28.84 -3.84
N GLU A 5 -14.14 -29.99 -3.95
CA GLU A 5 -13.48 -30.65 -2.83
C GLU A 5 -12.38 -29.77 -2.22
N ASN A 6 -11.63 -29.04 -3.04
CA ASN A 6 -10.58 -28.15 -2.57
C ASN A 6 -11.11 -27.03 -1.66
N ILE A 7 -12.28 -26.47 -1.94
CA ILE A 7 -12.89 -25.42 -1.12
C ILE A 7 -13.27 -25.96 0.25
N VAL A 8 -13.91 -27.12 0.29
CA VAL A 8 -14.30 -27.76 1.56
C VAL A 8 -13.05 -28.08 2.37
N TYR A 9 -12.00 -28.60 1.76
CA TYR A 9 -10.75 -28.92 2.44
C TYR A 9 -10.09 -27.68 3.02
N MET A 10 -10.01 -26.57 2.27
CA MET A 10 -9.51 -25.29 2.79
C MET A 10 -10.31 -24.83 4.01
N ARG A 11 -11.66 -24.88 3.95
CA ARG A 11 -12.51 -24.52 5.09
C ARG A 11 -12.25 -25.42 6.30
N VAL A 12 -12.02 -26.71 6.08
CA VAL A 12 -11.65 -27.64 7.15
C VAL A 12 -10.31 -27.23 7.77
N LEU A 13 -9.28 -26.92 6.95
CA LEU A 13 -7.98 -26.52 7.46
C LEU A 13 -8.08 -25.20 8.27
N ILE A 14 -8.84 -24.22 7.79
CA ILE A 14 -9.07 -22.95 8.48
C ILE A 14 -9.81 -23.18 9.82
N ALA A 15 -10.73 -24.15 9.87
CA ALA A 15 -11.47 -24.45 11.10
C ALA A 15 -10.59 -25.03 12.22
N PHE A 16 -9.38 -25.51 11.92
CA PHE A 16 -8.39 -25.91 12.93
C PHE A 16 -7.65 -24.72 13.56
N ASP A 17 -7.75 -23.51 13.00
CA ASP A 17 -7.08 -22.31 13.51
C ASP A 17 -7.97 -21.57 14.51
N ASN A 18 -8.18 -22.15 15.67
CA ASN A 18 -9.01 -21.60 16.75
C ASN A 18 -8.24 -20.74 17.76
N GLY A 19 -7.03 -20.26 17.40
CA GLY A 19 -6.17 -19.53 18.35
C GLY A 19 -5.60 -20.46 19.44
N ASP A 20 -5.62 -19.98 20.69
CA ASP A 20 -5.09 -20.72 21.86
C ASP A 20 -6.07 -21.73 22.46
N GLU A 21 -7.27 -21.88 21.89
CA GLU A 21 -8.24 -22.87 22.33
C GLU A 21 -7.85 -24.28 21.88
N GLU A 22 -8.31 -25.32 22.64
CA GLU A 22 -8.11 -26.72 22.26
C GLU A 22 -8.56 -26.98 20.81
N ALA A 23 -7.74 -27.70 20.06
CA ALA A 23 -8.04 -28.07 18.67
C ALA A 23 -9.43 -28.72 18.56
N PRO A 24 -10.28 -28.24 17.64
CA PRO A 24 -11.66 -28.72 17.53
C PRO A 24 -11.68 -30.18 17.07
N SER A 25 -12.63 -30.96 17.58
CA SER A 25 -12.83 -32.33 17.13
C SER A 25 -13.36 -32.37 15.69
N VAL A 26 -13.08 -33.45 14.96
CA VAL A 26 -13.64 -33.72 13.62
C VAL A 26 -15.17 -33.59 13.60
N THR A 27 -15.85 -33.99 14.70
CA THR A 27 -17.32 -33.86 14.83
C THR A 27 -17.75 -32.39 14.91
N LYS A 28 -17.04 -31.56 15.70
CA LYS A 28 -17.36 -30.12 15.85
C LYS A 28 -17.17 -29.39 14.52
N ILE A 29 -16.08 -29.67 13.81
CA ILE A 29 -15.80 -29.08 12.48
C ILE A 29 -16.89 -29.50 11.47
N ALA A 30 -17.26 -30.79 11.45
CA ALA A 30 -18.31 -31.29 10.55
C ALA A 30 -19.64 -30.57 10.77
N GLN A 31 -20.04 -30.37 12.02
CA GLN A 31 -21.25 -29.61 12.39
C GLN A 31 -21.14 -28.14 11.99
N GLN A 32 -20.00 -27.48 12.26
CA GLN A 32 -19.78 -26.08 11.95
C GLN A 32 -19.83 -25.79 10.44
N LEU A 33 -19.29 -26.70 9.63
CA LEU A 33 -19.23 -26.53 8.18
C LEU A 33 -20.44 -27.13 7.43
N GLY A 34 -21.34 -27.81 8.12
CA GLY A 34 -22.51 -28.47 7.51
C GLY A 34 -22.13 -29.64 6.59
N VAL A 35 -21.00 -30.32 6.86
CA VAL A 35 -20.51 -31.45 6.07
C VAL A 35 -20.46 -32.74 6.89
N THR A 36 -20.30 -33.87 6.23
CA THR A 36 -20.21 -35.16 6.95
C THR A 36 -18.86 -35.33 7.65
N LYS A 37 -18.81 -36.06 8.73
CA LYS A 37 -17.56 -36.43 9.43
C LYS A 37 -16.58 -37.14 8.50
N TYR A 38 -17.05 -37.89 7.53
CA TYR A 38 -16.23 -38.57 6.53
C TYR A 38 -15.42 -37.57 5.69
N VAL A 39 -16.06 -36.50 5.21
CA VAL A 39 -15.40 -35.43 4.44
C VAL A 39 -14.32 -34.76 5.26
N VAL A 40 -14.61 -34.40 6.52
CA VAL A 40 -13.61 -33.79 7.41
C VAL A 40 -12.44 -34.75 7.69
N SER A 41 -12.74 -36.02 7.99
CA SER A 41 -11.70 -37.02 8.25
C SER A 41 -10.79 -37.24 7.03
N ARG A 42 -11.34 -37.25 5.82
CA ARG A 42 -10.59 -37.34 4.56
C ARG A 42 -9.70 -36.14 4.34
N ALA A 43 -10.22 -34.93 4.59
CA ALA A 43 -9.44 -33.69 4.52
C ALA A 43 -8.27 -33.70 5.53
N VAL A 44 -8.54 -34.07 6.78
CA VAL A 44 -7.52 -34.20 7.84
C VAL A 44 -6.44 -35.22 7.45
N SER A 45 -6.82 -36.37 6.88
CA SER A 45 -5.84 -37.37 6.39
C SER A 45 -4.96 -36.77 5.31
N ARG A 46 -5.56 -36.07 4.33
CA ARG A 46 -4.81 -35.42 3.25
C ARG A 46 -3.86 -34.35 3.76
N PHE A 47 -4.29 -33.53 4.73
CA PHE A 47 -3.45 -32.52 5.34
C PHE A 47 -2.34 -33.11 6.22
N ALA A 48 -2.55 -34.28 6.80
CA ALA A 48 -1.51 -35.00 7.51
C ALA A 48 -0.45 -35.56 6.56
N GLU A 49 -0.84 -36.09 5.38
CA GLU A 49 0.07 -36.57 4.35
C GLU A 49 1.02 -35.48 3.84
N ILE A 50 0.54 -34.24 3.71
CA ILE A 50 1.35 -33.08 3.27
C ILE A 50 1.97 -32.30 4.43
N GLY A 51 1.83 -32.78 5.67
CA GLY A 51 2.48 -32.21 6.84
C GLY A 51 1.82 -30.96 7.45
N TYR A 52 0.60 -30.59 7.05
CA TYR A 52 -0.10 -29.42 7.61
C TYR A 52 -0.80 -29.74 8.94
N ILE A 53 -1.18 -31.00 9.17
CA ILE A 53 -1.83 -31.46 10.39
C ILE A 53 -0.99 -32.60 10.99
N ASN A 54 -0.72 -32.52 12.29
CA ASN A 54 -0.18 -33.62 13.07
C ASN A 54 -1.35 -34.51 13.59
N ARG A 55 -1.26 -35.83 13.37
CA ARG A 55 -2.24 -36.84 13.78
C ARG A 55 -1.67 -37.89 14.75
N GLU A 56 -0.56 -37.65 15.42
CA GLU A 56 -0.03 -38.57 16.44
C GLU A 56 -1.11 -38.92 17.46
N ASN A 57 -1.93 -37.93 17.83
CA ASN A 57 -3.17 -38.17 18.56
C ASN A 57 -4.37 -38.10 17.60
N VAL A 58 -4.88 -39.26 17.18
CA VAL A 58 -6.00 -39.37 16.23
C VAL A 58 -7.26 -38.65 16.73
N ARG A 59 -7.45 -38.55 18.06
CA ARG A 59 -8.62 -37.87 18.66
C ARG A 59 -8.48 -36.35 18.73
N ARG A 60 -7.25 -35.85 18.68
CA ARG A 60 -6.91 -34.41 18.79
C ARG A 60 -5.84 -34.02 17.77
N PRO A 61 -6.17 -34.05 16.48
CA PRO A 61 -5.26 -33.55 15.46
C PRO A 61 -5.07 -32.04 15.62
N PHE A 62 -3.88 -31.51 15.33
CA PHE A 62 -3.57 -30.10 15.44
C PHE A 62 -2.72 -29.59 14.26
N LEU A 63 -2.76 -28.28 14.01
CA LEU A 63 -1.97 -27.66 12.97
C LEU A 63 -0.48 -27.68 13.31
N THR A 64 0.33 -28.09 12.34
CA THR A 64 1.80 -27.92 12.39
C THR A 64 2.18 -26.47 12.15
N GLY A 65 3.48 -26.12 12.23
CA GLY A 65 3.97 -24.82 11.82
C GLY A 65 3.66 -24.50 10.36
N ASP A 66 3.79 -25.48 9.47
CA ASP A 66 3.45 -25.36 8.04
C ASP A 66 1.95 -25.20 7.84
N GLY A 67 1.14 -25.95 8.57
CA GLY A 67 -0.30 -25.83 8.56
C GLY A 67 -0.77 -24.42 8.96
N ARG A 68 -0.20 -23.84 10.01
CA ARG A 68 -0.50 -22.45 10.42
C ARG A 68 -0.12 -21.44 9.33
N ARG A 69 1.04 -21.61 8.67
CA ARG A 69 1.43 -20.76 7.54
C ARG A 69 0.45 -20.89 6.38
N ALA A 70 0.04 -22.09 6.04
CA ALA A 70 -0.96 -22.34 5.00
C ALA A 70 -2.31 -21.70 5.33
N VAL A 71 -2.81 -21.83 6.57
CA VAL A 71 -4.05 -21.17 7.00
C VAL A 71 -3.94 -19.66 6.90
N LYS A 72 -2.82 -19.07 7.34
CA LYS A 72 -2.60 -17.62 7.22
C LYS A 72 -2.66 -17.16 5.77
N ASN A 73 -2.01 -17.89 4.85
CA ASN A 73 -2.05 -17.59 3.42
C ASN A 73 -3.47 -17.71 2.84
N TYR A 74 -4.21 -18.77 3.19
CA TYR A 74 -5.59 -18.91 2.73
C TYR A 74 -6.51 -17.79 3.25
N LYS A 75 -6.39 -17.40 4.51
CA LYS A 75 -7.14 -16.28 5.09
C LYS A 75 -6.81 -14.97 4.35
N GLU A 76 -5.55 -14.70 4.07
CA GLU A 76 -5.12 -13.53 3.29
C GLU A 76 -5.75 -13.54 1.88
N LYS A 77 -5.68 -14.66 1.16
CA LYS A 77 -6.29 -14.80 -0.18
C LYS A 77 -7.81 -14.56 -0.16
N ILE A 78 -8.50 -15.02 0.89
CA ILE A 78 -9.94 -14.78 1.07
C ILE A 78 -10.24 -13.29 1.28
N GLU A 79 -9.48 -12.61 2.12
CA GLU A 79 -9.65 -11.18 2.36
C GLU A 79 -9.37 -10.35 1.08
N ILE A 80 -8.34 -10.72 0.32
CA ILE A 80 -8.06 -10.09 -0.98
C ILE A 80 -9.21 -10.33 -1.96
N ALA A 81 -9.77 -11.53 -2.02
CA ALA A 81 -10.92 -11.82 -2.87
C ALA A 81 -12.16 -10.99 -2.47
N ARG A 82 -12.46 -10.87 -1.17
CA ARG A 82 -13.52 -10.00 -0.67
C ARG A 82 -13.30 -8.54 -1.07
N TYR A 83 -12.07 -8.06 -0.90
CA TYR A 83 -11.70 -6.71 -1.30
C TYR A 83 -11.91 -6.47 -2.79
N VAL A 84 -11.49 -7.39 -3.67
CA VAL A 84 -11.68 -7.27 -5.11
C VAL A 84 -13.17 -7.17 -5.47
N TYR A 85 -14.03 -8.00 -4.88
CA TYR A 85 -15.47 -7.92 -5.09
C TYR A 85 -16.08 -6.62 -4.54
N LEU A 86 -15.64 -6.18 -3.36
CA LEU A 86 -16.02 -4.89 -2.79
C LEU A 86 -15.71 -3.74 -3.76
N MET A 87 -14.52 -3.73 -4.35
CA MET A 87 -14.10 -2.69 -5.31
C MET A 87 -14.92 -2.70 -6.60
N THR A 88 -15.48 -3.82 -6.99
CA THR A 88 -16.38 -3.91 -8.17
C THR A 88 -17.82 -3.50 -7.83
N GLY A 89 -18.14 -3.23 -6.57
CA GLY A 89 -19.50 -2.94 -6.11
C GLY A 89 -20.47 -4.11 -6.23
N ARG A 90 -19.96 -5.35 -6.35
CA ARG A 90 -20.79 -6.55 -6.48
C ARG A 90 -20.89 -7.29 -5.17
N GLU A 91 -22.11 -7.54 -4.73
CA GLU A 91 -22.39 -8.49 -3.67
C GLU A 91 -22.27 -9.90 -4.21
N VAL A 92 -21.47 -10.73 -3.56
CA VAL A 92 -21.25 -12.13 -3.94
C VAL A 92 -21.36 -13.02 -2.70
N SER A 93 -21.74 -14.28 -2.92
CA SER A 93 -21.79 -15.27 -1.85
C SER A 93 -20.37 -15.65 -1.39
N GLU A 94 -20.24 -16.09 -0.15
CA GLU A 94 -18.98 -16.60 0.40
C GLU A 94 -18.37 -17.71 -0.46
N ASP A 95 -19.18 -18.58 -1.09
CA ASP A 95 -18.69 -19.63 -1.97
C ASP A 95 -17.96 -19.07 -3.20
N VAL A 96 -18.41 -17.94 -3.73
CA VAL A 96 -17.74 -17.25 -4.85
C VAL A 96 -16.41 -16.67 -4.40
N VAL A 97 -16.37 -16.07 -3.20
CA VAL A 97 -15.14 -15.55 -2.58
C VAL A 97 -14.12 -16.68 -2.38
N PHE A 98 -14.55 -17.81 -1.82
CA PHE A 98 -13.66 -18.96 -1.61
C PHE A 98 -13.14 -19.53 -2.95
N LYS A 99 -13.98 -19.60 -4.00
CA LYS A 99 -13.55 -20.03 -5.33
C LYS A 99 -12.50 -19.12 -5.92
N ALA A 100 -12.70 -17.81 -5.80
CA ALA A 100 -11.71 -16.81 -6.25
C ALA A 100 -10.39 -16.95 -5.49
N ALA A 101 -10.43 -17.03 -4.16
CA ALA A 101 -9.25 -17.20 -3.32
C ALA A 101 -8.44 -18.45 -3.69
N MET A 102 -9.12 -19.56 -4.02
CA MET A 102 -8.47 -20.80 -4.46
C MET A 102 -7.84 -20.73 -5.85
N SER A 103 -8.26 -19.78 -6.68
CA SER A 103 -7.66 -19.57 -8.01
C SER A 103 -6.41 -18.68 -7.99
N TYR A 104 -6.13 -18.03 -6.87
CA TYR A 104 -4.98 -17.13 -6.75
C TYR A 104 -3.68 -17.90 -6.62
N ASP A 105 -2.76 -17.62 -7.53
CA ASP A 105 -1.38 -18.08 -7.50
C ASP A 105 -0.49 -16.97 -6.94
N ASP A 106 0.37 -17.31 -5.98
CA ASP A 106 1.29 -16.35 -5.33
C ASP A 106 2.30 -15.76 -6.33
N GLU A 107 2.58 -16.44 -7.43
CA GLU A 107 3.47 -15.96 -8.50
C GLU A 107 2.76 -15.15 -9.59
N ASP A 108 1.43 -15.19 -9.65
CA ASP A 108 0.65 -14.47 -10.65
C ASP A 108 0.80 -12.94 -10.47
N PRO A 109 1.25 -12.19 -11.50
CA PRO A 109 1.35 -10.73 -11.44
C PRO A 109 0.03 -10.02 -11.12
N VAL A 110 -1.10 -10.56 -11.59
CA VAL A 110 -2.43 -10.01 -11.32
C VAL A 110 -2.77 -10.15 -9.84
N TYR A 111 -2.53 -11.33 -9.24
CA TYR A 111 -2.72 -11.53 -7.82
C TYR A 111 -1.79 -10.64 -6.98
N LYS A 112 -0.52 -10.49 -7.36
CA LYS A 112 0.43 -9.57 -6.70
C LYS A 112 -0.07 -8.13 -6.72
N SER A 113 -0.70 -7.69 -7.83
CA SER A 113 -1.34 -6.37 -7.93
C SER A 113 -2.52 -6.23 -6.98
N PHE A 114 -3.41 -7.23 -6.91
CA PHE A 114 -4.54 -7.23 -5.97
C PHE A 114 -4.06 -7.18 -4.52
N LYS A 115 -3.04 -7.94 -4.18
CA LYS A 115 -2.43 -7.94 -2.84
C LYS A 115 -1.88 -6.55 -2.48
N SER A 116 -1.13 -5.92 -3.39
CA SER A 116 -0.59 -4.56 -3.18
C SER A 116 -1.71 -3.53 -2.97
N SER A 117 -2.77 -3.60 -3.76
CA SER A 117 -3.93 -2.71 -3.62
C SER A 117 -4.69 -2.94 -2.31
N TYR A 118 -4.81 -4.19 -1.88
CA TYR A 118 -5.42 -4.51 -0.59
C TYR A 118 -4.60 -4.00 0.59
N GLU A 119 -3.27 -4.07 0.54
CA GLU A 119 -2.41 -3.47 1.56
C GLU A 119 -2.60 -1.95 1.66
N LEU A 120 -2.66 -1.25 0.52
CA LEU A 120 -2.98 0.17 0.48
C LEU A 120 -4.36 0.48 1.05
N TYR A 121 -5.37 -0.32 0.70
CA TYR A 121 -6.71 -0.20 1.25
C TYR A 121 -6.73 -0.34 2.79
N LYS A 122 -5.98 -1.29 3.34
CA LYS A 122 -5.84 -1.44 4.79
C LYS A 122 -5.24 -0.18 5.43
N ILE A 123 -4.15 0.34 4.85
CA ILE A 123 -3.50 1.57 5.33
C ILE A 123 -4.48 2.74 5.31
N ILE A 124 -5.14 2.99 4.20
CA ILE A 124 -6.11 4.09 4.08
C ILE A 124 -7.27 3.93 5.08
N SER A 125 -7.73 2.68 5.26
CA SER A 125 -8.83 2.38 6.19
C SER A 125 -8.49 2.70 7.65
N MET A 126 -7.22 2.66 8.03
CA MET A 126 -6.77 3.05 9.38
C MET A 126 -7.04 4.53 9.68
N PHE A 127 -7.12 5.37 8.63
CA PHE A 127 -7.26 6.82 8.77
C PHE A 127 -8.66 7.35 8.40
N LYS A 128 -9.61 6.47 8.06
CA LYS A 128 -10.99 6.86 7.80
C LYS A 128 -11.57 7.61 9.00
N GLY A 129 -12.17 8.77 8.74
CA GLY A 129 -12.76 9.63 9.77
C GLY A 129 -11.75 10.40 10.64
N SER A 130 -10.44 10.30 10.38
CA SER A 130 -9.42 10.97 11.21
C SER A 130 -9.30 12.48 10.95
N GLY A 131 -9.90 13.01 9.89
CA GLY A 131 -9.70 14.42 9.50
C GLY A 131 -8.23 14.68 9.10
N GLY A 132 -7.60 15.70 9.70
CA GLY A 132 -6.19 16.02 9.52
C GLY A 132 -5.30 15.30 10.55
N PHE A 133 -4.12 14.86 10.13
CA PHE A 133 -3.11 14.22 11.00
C PHE A 133 -1.69 14.47 10.50
N SER A 134 -0.72 14.42 11.41
CA SER A 134 0.69 14.65 11.07
C SER A 134 1.32 13.42 10.40
N GLY A 135 2.39 13.64 9.62
CA GLY A 135 3.18 12.54 9.07
C GLY A 135 3.89 11.69 10.14
N ARG A 136 4.05 12.21 11.36
CA ARG A 136 4.50 11.41 12.49
C ARG A 136 3.42 10.43 12.95
N ASP A 137 2.17 10.87 13.08
CA ASP A 137 1.05 10.01 13.46
C ASP A 137 0.82 8.94 12.37
N PHE A 138 0.97 9.32 11.09
CA PHE A 138 0.95 8.39 9.97
C PHE A 138 2.02 7.30 10.15
N SER A 139 3.27 7.70 10.37
CA SER A 139 4.40 6.77 10.48
C SER A 139 4.24 5.79 11.65
N ILE A 140 3.80 6.27 12.81
CA ILE A 140 3.57 5.43 13.99
C ILE A 140 2.46 4.41 13.73
N LYS A 141 1.35 4.84 13.11
CA LYS A 141 0.16 4.00 12.91
C LYS A 141 0.35 2.96 11.82
N VAL A 142 1.07 3.31 10.74
CA VAL A 142 1.35 2.41 9.62
C VAL A 142 2.43 1.37 9.97
N GLY A 143 3.38 1.72 10.83
CA GLY A 143 4.52 0.86 11.14
C GLY A 143 5.49 0.74 9.96
N ASN A 144 6.17 -0.41 9.83
CA ASN A 144 7.12 -0.62 8.73
C ASN A 144 6.38 -0.80 7.41
N ALA A 145 6.60 0.11 6.45
CA ALA A 145 5.96 0.08 5.14
C ALA A 145 6.79 0.79 4.07
N ARG A 146 6.61 0.37 2.81
CA ARG A 146 7.04 1.07 1.62
C ARG A 146 5.83 1.27 0.71
N ILE A 147 5.48 2.52 0.45
CA ILE A 147 4.25 2.92 -0.23
C ILE A 147 4.62 3.78 -1.42
N ARG A 148 4.08 3.46 -2.60
CA ARG A 148 4.15 4.35 -3.76
C ARG A 148 3.03 5.37 -3.65
N ALA A 149 3.36 6.64 -3.91
CA ALA A 149 2.43 7.74 -3.84
C ALA A 149 2.59 8.65 -5.06
N ASP A 150 1.48 9.05 -5.63
CA ASP A 150 1.49 10.08 -6.67
C ASP A 150 1.74 11.43 -6.05
N PHE A 151 2.27 12.37 -6.85
CA PHE A 151 2.43 13.73 -6.38
C PHE A 151 2.19 14.77 -7.49
N LYS A 152 1.80 15.97 -7.04
CA LYS A 152 1.67 17.17 -7.86
C LYS A 152 2.38 18.33 -7.18
N MET A 153 3.19 19.09 -7.91
CA MET A 153 3.83 20.30 -7.42
C MET A 153 3.21 21.52 -8.09
N THR A 154 2.73 22.46 -7.28
CA THR A 154 2.18 23.72 -7.75
C THR A 154 3.04 24.88 -7.31
N LYS A 155 3.23 25.90 -8.17
CA LYS A 155 3.92 27.13 -7.78
C LYS A 155 3.16 27.83 -6.67
N VAL A 156 3.89 28.26 -5.64
CA VAL A 156 3.36 29.21 -4.67
C VAL A 156 3.56 30.61 -5.30
N GLY A 157 2.47 31.27 -5.65
CA GLY A 157 2.50 32.61 -6.22
C GLY A 157 3.04 33.64 -5.23
N ASP A 158 3.54 34.77 -5.78
CA ASP A 158 3.94 35.92 -4.97
C ASP A 158 2.73 36.42 -4.18
N ILE A 159 2.77 36.33 -2.85
CA ILE A 159 1.66 36.66 -1.93
C ILE A 159 1.15 38.13 -2.11
N LYS A 160 1.95 38.95 -2.76
CA LYS A 160 1.59 40.36 -3.06
C LYS A 160 0.54 40.53 -4.13
N ASN A 161 0.29 39.57 -4.98
CA ASN A 161 -0.77 39.59 -6.01
C ASN A 161 -1.72 38.43 -5.79
N CYS A 162 -2.64 38.57 -4.86
CA CYS A 162 -3.69 37.59 -4.52
C CYS A 162 -4.72 37.35 -5.66
N GLN A 163 -4.32 37.40 -6.92
CA GLN A 163 -5.15 36.97 -8.04
C GLN A 163 -4.63 35.60 -8.51
N SER A 164 -5.35 34.57 -8.06
CA SER A 164 -5.26 33.18 -8.47
C SER A 164 -3.95 32.45 -8.18
N ILE A 165 -3.89 31.84 -7.00
CA ILE A 165 -3.24 30.53 -6.83
C ILE A 165 -4.05 29.55 -7.68
N ARG A 166 -4.02 29.67 -8.99
CA ARG A 166 -4.60 28.70 -9.90
C ARG A 166 -3.47 27.80 -10.36
N ASP A 167 -3.56 26.55 -9.95
CA ASP A 167 -3.06 25.30 -10.53
C ASP A 167 -1.97 25.39 -11.63
N THR A 168 -1.01 26.29 -11.52
CA THR A 168 0.17 26.26 -12.39
C THR A 168 1.10 25.18 -11.88
N ILE A 169 1.15 24.09 -12.62
CA ILE A 169 2.12 23.01 -12.37
C ILE A 169 3.51 23.63 -12.33
N SER A 170 4.25 23.39 -11.26
CA SER A 170 5.64 23.80 -11.17
C SER A 170 6.50 22.99 -12.15
N MET A 171 7.43 23.64 -12.85
CA MET A 171 8.43 22.92 -13.66
C MET A 171 9.21 21.89 -12.84
N ALA A 172 9.36 22.13 -11.56
CA ALA A 172 9.98 21.23 -10.60
C ALA A 172 9.32 19.85 -10.54
N GLN A 173 8.03 19.73 -10.87
CA GLN A 173 7.36 18.43 -10.94
C GLN A 173 8.04 17.46 -11.91
N ASN A 174 8.56 17.96 -13.01
CA ASN A 174 9.23 17.14 -14.03
C ASN A 174 10.68 16.81 -13.66
N GLY A 175 11.20 17.38 -12.57
CA GLY A 175 12.55 17.13 -12.06
C GLY A 175 12.66 15.90 -11.17
N PHE A 176 11.57 15.17 -10.95
CA PHE A 176 11.55 13.99 -10.10
C PHE A 176 10.75 12.86 -10.76
N GLU A 177 11.20 11.63 -10.48
CA GLU A 177 10.55 10.41 -10.94
C GLU A 177 9.17 10.25 -10.30
N LYS A 178 8.23 9.67 -11.04
CA LYS A 178 6.88 9.33 -10.57
C LYS A 178 6.60 7.84 -10.70
N PRO A 179 5.93 7.27 -9.73
CA PRO A 179 5.50 7.81 -8.44
C PRO A 179 6.69 8.04 -7.49
N CYS A 180 6.52 8.89 -6.46
CA CYS A 180 7.44 8.97 -5.34
C CYS A 180 7.22 7.80 -4.37
N GLU A 181 8.16 7.61 -3.44
CA GLU A 181 8.05 6.58 -2.41
C GLU A 181 7.94 7.19 -1.01
N ILE A 182 7.11 6.59 -0.18
CA ILE A 182 7.06 6.81 1.25
C ILE A 182 7.62 5.56 1.92
N VAL A 183 8.66 5.72 2.73
CA VAL A 183 9.28 4.63 3.48
C VAL A 183 9.14 4.91 4.96
N VAL A 184 8.58 3.97 5.70
CA VAL A 184 8.46 4.02 7.15
C VAL A 184 9.23 2.86 7.76
N ILE A 185 10.11 3.15 8.70
CA ILE A 185 10.92 2.16 9.42
C ILE A 185 10.90 2.52 10.90
N ASN A 186 10.48 1.59 11.74
CA ASN A 186 10.41 1.76 13.19
C ASN A 186 9.64 3.02 13.65
N GLY A 187 8.57 3.37 12.93
CA GLY A 187 7.73 4.54 13.25
C GLY A 187 8.29 5.88 12.77
N GLU A 188 9.44 5.90 12.09
CA GLU A 188 9.98 7.07 11.42
C GLU A 188 9.76 6.97 9.92
N GLY A 189 9.18 8.00 9.32
CA GLY A 189 8.84 8.02 7.91
C GLY A 189 9.61 9.09 7.13
N SER A 190 9.94 8.76 5.89
CA SER A 190 10.53 9.66 4.90
C SER A 190 9.81 9.57 3.56
N LEU A 191 9.65 10.71 2.91
CA LEU A 191 9.25 10.82 1.53
C LEU A 191 10.52 10.87 0.66
N LEU A 192 10.63 9.97 -0.30
CA LEU A 192 11.78 9.83 -1.19
C LEU A 192 11.45 10.42 -2.56
N LEU A 193 12.27 11.37 -2.99
CA LEU A 193 12.18 11.98 -4.31
C LEU A 193 13.46 11.68 -5.09
N ARG A 194 13.34 10.92 -6.17
CA ARG A 194 14.44 10.63 -7.07
C ARG A 194 14.55 11.71 -8.14
N PRO A 195 15.64 12.50 -8.21
CA PRO A 195 15.81 13.51 -9.24
C PRO A 195 16.02 12.85 -10.61
N VAL A 196 15.45 13.47 -11.64
CA VAL A 196 15.64 13.08 -13.03
C VAL A 196 16.13 14.26 -13.85
N GLU A 197 16.82 13.96 -14.96
CA GLU A 197 17.24 14.97 -15.90
C GLU A 197 16.03 15.57 -16.62
N MET A 198 15.87 16.88 -16.48
CA MET A 198 14.85 17.65 -17.20
C MET A 198 15.41 18.13 -18.54
N LYS A 199 14.65 17.97 -19.60
CA LYS A 199 14.93 18.56 -20.91
C LYS A 199 14.03 19.76 -21.11
N HIS A 200 14.61 20.90 -21.45
CA HIS A 200 13.90 22.13 -21.74
C HIS A 200 14.41 22.77 -23.03
N LEU A 201 13.47 23.09 -23.93
CA LEU A 201 13.82 23.84 -25.14
C LEU A 201 13.97 25.33 -24.77
N SER A 202 15.15 25.85 -24.94
CA SER A 202 15.43 27.26 -24.69
C SER A 202 14.67 28.12 -25.72
N MET A 203 13.87 29.08 -25.25
CA MET A 203 13.13 29.98 -26.11
C MET A 203 14.06 30.96 -26.88
N LEU A 204 15.26 31.19 -26.37
CA LEU A 204 16.22 32.14 -26.93
C LEU A 204 17.00 31.57 -28.12
N ASP A 205 17.51 30.37 -28.02
CA ASP A 205 18.42 29.76 -28.99
C ASP A 205 17.86 28.46 -29.60
N LYS A 206 16.63 28.08 -29.25
CA LYS A 206 15.92 26.85 -29.67
C LYS A 206 16.74 25.56 -29.46
N THR A 207 17.75 25.62 -28.58
CA THR A 207 18.53 24.43 -28.20
C THR A 207 17.91 23.70 -27.03
N GLU A 208 18.02 22.37 -27.04
CA GLU A 208 17.62 21.56 -25.91
C GLU A 208 18.64 21.71 -24.77
N LYS A 209 18.22 22.24 -23.64
CA LYS A 209 19.05 22.37 -22.44
C LYS A 209 18.61 21.30 -21.43
N LYS A 210 19.61 20.65 -20.87
CA LYS A 210 19.46 19.66 -19.82
C LYS A 210 19.60 20.34 -18.46
N GLY A 211 18.70 20.03 -17.54
CA GLY A 211 18.71 20.54 -16.18
C GLY A 211 18.40 19.45 -15.17
N HIS A 212 18.76 19.68 -13.93
CA HIS A 212 18.42 18.82 -12.82
C HIS A 212 18.22 19.63 -11.54
N ALA A 213 17.52 19.06 -10.57
CA ALA A 213 17.41 19.64 -9.25
C ALA A 213 18.80 19.59 -8.56
N VAL A 214 19.32 20.74 -8.16
CA VAL A 214 20.66 20.87 -7.55
C VAL A 214 20.57 20.86 -6.05
N ASN A 215 19.50 21.42 -5.50
CA ASN A 215 19.25 21.46 -4.06
C ASN A 215 17.75 21.41 -3.81
N LEU A 216 17.36 20.63 -2.79
CA LEU A 216 15.99 20.51 -2.34
C LEU A 216 15.92 20.81 -0.85
N CYS A 217 15.03 21.74 -0.49
CA CYS A 217 14.74 22.07 0.90
C CYS A 217 13.25 21.84 1.19
N TYR A 218 12.93 21.50 2.40
CA TYR A 218 11.56 21.37 2.93
C TYR A 218 11.31 22.34 4.08
N PHE A 219 10.09 22.82 4.19
CA PHE A 219 9.70 23.77 5.25
C PHE A 219 9.38 23.05 6.55
N LYS A 220 10.06 23.43 7.61
CA LYS A 220 9.83 22.93 8.98
C LYS A 220 10.29 23.98 9.99
N ASP A 221 9.52 24.13 11.08
CA ASP A 221 9.85 25.05 12.18
C ASP A 221 10.10 26.49 11.68
N ASN A 222 9.21 27.00 10.82
CA ASN A 222 9.26 28.33 10.21
C ASN A 222 10.50 28.64 9.33
N ARG A 223 11.21 27.62 8.87
CA ARG A 223 12.36 27.79 7.97
C ARG A 223 12.50 26.64 6.98
N PHE A 224 13.19 26.91 5.89
CA PHE A 224 13.62 25.88 4.95
C PHE A 224 14.87 25.16 5.47
N LYS A 225 14.84 23.83 5.45
CA LYS A 225 15.93 22.93 5.80
C LYS A 225 16.30 22.09 4.60
N ASN A 226 17.59 21.85 4.39
CA ASN A 226 18.05 20.98 3.32
C ASN A 226 17.52 19.55 3.52
N ALA A 227 17.07 18.93 2.44
CA ALA A 227 16.79 17.50 2.44
C ALA A 227 18.11 16.73 2.34
N ASP A 228 18.20 15.62 3.05
CA ASP A 228 19.33 14.70 2.94
C ASP A 228 19.32 14.06 1.54
N PHE A 229 20.51 13.86 0.97
CA PHE A 229 20.67 13.27 -0.36
C PHE A 229 21.74 12.17 -0.30
N ASP A 230 21.39 10.94 -0.70
CA ASP A 230 22.30 9.79 -0.67
C ASP A 230 23.06 9.54 -1.98
N GLY A 231 22.89 10.41 -2.98
CA GLY A 231 23.40 10.24 -4.34
C GLY A 231 22.33 9.76 -5.35
N GLU A 232 21.23 9.21 -4.87
CA GLU A 232 20.10 8.74 -5.69
C GLU A 232 18.79 9.45 -5.36
N CYS A 233 18.48 9.62 -4.08
CA CYS A 233 17.20 10.16 -3.62
C CYS A 233 17.40 11.29 -2.61
N TYR A 234 16.47 12.26 -2.64
CA TYR A 234 16.26 13.20 -1.54
C TYR A 234 15.30 12.60 -0.53
N TYR A 235 15.63 12.75 0.76
CA TYR A 235 14.85 12.28 1.89
C TYR A 235 14.21 13.46 2.61
N ILE A 236 12.89 13.48 2.64
CA ILE A 236 12.11 14.50 3.34
C ILE A 236 11.40 13.81 4.51
N PRO A 237 11.65 14.22 5.78
CA PRO A 237 10.98 13.61 6.92
C PRO A 237 9.46 13.78 6.83
N LEU A 238 8.69 12.69 6.99
CA LEU A 238 7.23 12.76 6.96
C LEU A 238 6.66 13.64 8.07
N SER A 239 7.40 13.84 9.17
CA SER A 239 7.00 14.76 10.24
C SER A 239 6.79 16.21 9.78
N CYS A 240 7.19 16.55 8.54
CA CYS A 240 6.94 17.86 7.92
C CYS A 240 5.69 17.89 7.03
N VAL A 241 5.09 16.73 6.77
CA VAL A 241 3.91 16.56 5.92
C VAL A 241 2.67 16.60 6.79
N GLN A 242 1.66 17.37 6.36
CA GLN A 242 0.33 17.33 6.94
C GLN A 242 -0.57 16.50 6.04
N PHE A 243 -1.22 15.50 6.60
CA PHE A 243 -2.09 14.58 5.90
C PHE A 243 -3.56 14.83 6.21
N THR A 244 -4.40 14.55 5.22
CA THR A 244 -5.86 14.48 5.36
C THR A 244 -6.36 13.20 4.70
N CYS A 245 -7.35 12.54 5.30
CA CYS A 245 -8.02 11.41 4.69
C CYS A 245 -9.34 11.87 4.09
N LYS A 246 -9.51 11.70 2.78
CA LYS A 246 -10.80 11.87 2.10
C LYS A 246 -11.45 10.52 1.98
N ASP A 247 -12.57 10.35 2.67
CA ASP A 247 -13.36 9.12 2.61
C ASP A 247 -14.52 9.27 1.62
N ASN A 248 -14.36 8.66 0.47
CA ASN A 248 -15.39 8.56 -0.57
C ASN A 248 -15.96 7.12 -0.64
N GLY A 249 -16.07 6.45 0.50
CA GLY A 249 -16.50 5.06 0.59
C GLY A 249 -15.43 4.10 0.08
N ILE A 250 -15.63 3.51 -1.11
CA ILE A 250 -14.71 2.53 -1.69
C ILE A 250 -13.41 3.19 -2.18
N ARG A 251 -13.47 4.44 -2.64
CA ARG A 251 -12.34 5.20 -3.21
C ARG A 251 -11.82 6.24 -2.23
N SER A 252 -11.39 5.78 -1.07
CA SER A 252 -10.77 6.67 -0.09
C SER A 252 -9.31 6.94 -0.46
N GLU A 253 -8.81 8.12 -0.11
CA GLU A 253 -7.44 8.55 -0.37
C GLU A 253 -6.86 9.33 0.80
N ILE A 254 -5.55 9.26 0.97
CA ILE A 254 -4.79 10.10 1.90
C ILE A 254 -4.01 11.11 1.07
N ASN A 255 -4.21 12.39 1.36
CA ASN A 255 -3.51 13.50 0.72
C ASN A 255 -2.59 14.17 1.72
N GLY A 256 -1.31 14.31 1.36
CA GLY A 256 -0.29 14.99 2.16
C GLY A 256 0.14 16.28 1.48
N GLU A 257 0.42 17.32 2.27
CA GLU A 257 0.88 18.61 1.79
C GLU A 257 2.20 19.00 2.45
N ILE A 258 3.14 19.50 1.65
CA ILE A 258 4.41 20.02 2.12
C ILE A 258 4.90 21.16 1.22
N LEU A 259 5.48 22.19 1.84
CA LEU A 259 6.13 23.28 1.12
C LEU A 259 7.59 22.94 0.86
N LEU A 260 8.00 22.99 -0.40
CA LEU A 260 9.34 22.71 -0.87
C LEU A 260 9.96 23.97 -1.47
N GLN A 261 11.27 24.10 -1.31
CA GLN A 261 12.07 25.09 -2.00
C GLN A 261 13.18 24.37 -2.76
N MET A 262 13.39 24.73 -4.00
CA MET A 262 14.39 24.07 -4.82
C MET A 262 15.09 25.02 -5.76
N MET A 263 16.31 24.64 -6.12
CA MET A 263 17.12 25.26 -7.15
C MET A 263 17.36 24.24 -8.25
N CYS A 264 17.15 24.65 -9.49
CA CYS A 264 17.42 23.84 -10.67
C CYS A 264 18.59 24.45 -11.45
N SER A 265 19.37 23.61 -12.11
CA SER A 265 20.36 24.02 -13.09
C SER A 265 19.84 23.82 -14.51
N ALA A 266 20.26 24.67 -15.43
CA ALA A 266 20.08 24.48 -16.87
C ALA A 266 21.46 24.66 -17.54
N GLY A 267 22.17 23.56 -17.73
CA GLY A 267 23.59 23.57 -18.10
C GLY A 267 24.44 24.21 -16.99
N LYS A 268 25.19 25.28 -17.32
CA LYS A 268 26.02 26.04 -16.36
C LYS A 268 25.25 27.15 -15.61
N ILE A 269 23.96 27.35 -15.92
CA ILE A 269 23.16 28.43 -15.35
C ILE A 269 22.32 27.85 -14.21
N HIS A 270 22.44 28.44 -13.01
CA HIS A 270 21.52 28.17 -11.91
C HIS A 270 20.26 29.03 -12.07
N MET A 271 19.11 28.37 -12.02
CA MET A 271 17.83 29.07 -12.05
C MET A 271 17.53 29.67 -10.66
N PRO A 272 16.77 30.76 -10.58
CA PRO A 272 16.33 31.31 -9.29
C PRO A 272 15.67 30.24 -8.42
N VAL A 273 15.88 30.37 -7.12
CA VAL A 273 15.24 29.51 -6.13
C VAL A 273 13.71 29.65 -6.27
N SER A 274 13.02 28.54 -6.38
CA SER A 274 11.57 28.48 -6.49
C SER A 274 10.95 27.75 -5.31
N VAL A 275 9.75 28.20 -4.90
CA VAL A 275 8.95 27.54 -3.87
C VAL A 275 7.74 26.90 -4.53
N ALA A 276 7.49 25.66 -4.15
CA ALA A 276 6.34 24.89 -4.63
C ALA A 276 5.62 24.19 -3.47
N MET A 277 4.30 24.14 -3.55
CA MET A 277 3.49 23.25 -2.73
C MET A 277 3.47 21.88 -3.39
N MET A 278 3.95 20.88 -2.69
CA MET A 278 3.86 19.49 -3.11
C MET A 278 2.65 18.84 -2.42
N ASN A 279 1.76 18.30 -3.22
CA ASN A 279 0.64 17.46 -2.77
C ASN A 279 0.99 16.01 -3.10
N VAL A 280 0.99 15.16 -2.10
CA VAL A 280 1.25 13.71 -2.20
C VAL A 280 -0.07 12.99 -2.04
N THR A 281 -0.38 12.03 -2.91
CA THR A 281 -1.62 11.26 -2.85
C THR A 281 -1.33 9.77 -2.74
N ILE A 282 -1.83 9.15 -1.69
CA ILE A 282 -1.87 7.71 -1.49
C ILE A 282 -3.29 7.26 -1.80
N SER A 283 -3.47 6.48 -2.86
CA SER A 283 -4.78 5.99 -3.29
C SER A 283 -4.72 4.52 -3.64
N ASN A 284 -5.84 3.83 -3.49
CA ASN A 284 -6.02 2.43 -3.87
C ASN A 284 -6.53 2.27 -5.33
N ASN A 285 -6.44 3.33 -6.15
CA ASN A 285 -6.93 3.34 -7.52
C ASN A 285 -6.08 2.53 -8.51
N ALA A 286 -5.07 1.81 -8.09
CA ALA A 286 -4.15 1.06 -8.94
C ALA A 286 -4.77 -0.15 -9.68
N LEU A 287 -6.09 -0.32 -9.62
CA LEU A 287 -6.82 -1.43 -10.27
C LEU A 287 -7.65 -1.00 -11.50
N ILE A 288 -7.48 0.21 -11.99
CA ILE A 288 -8.20 0.67 -13.21
C ILE A 288 -7.20 0.96 -14.31
#